data_364787b6cc4cb9efd523fa1c3c7a00ac
#
_entry.id   364787b6cc4cb9efd523fa1c3c7a00ac
#
_cell.length_a   1.000
_cell.length_b   1.000
_cell.length_c   1.000
_cell.angle_alpha   90.00
_cell.angle_beta   90.00
_cell.angle_gamma   90.00
#
_symmetry.space_group_name_H-M   'P 1'
#
loop_
_entity.id
_entity.type
_entity.pdbx_description
1 polymer ?
#
loop_
_entity_poly.entity_id
_entity_poly.type
_entity_poly.pdbx_seq_one_letter_code
_entity_poly.pdbx_strand_id
1 'polypeptide(L)'
;DSTFEALADEPSRGAIWHLRLASSNLPLIMENQHPFYANGLSFIHNGDISDANGRNIVTNRSYPVNHSVFLSTGGRSDSAIFFAVILEYIGFGFSLDEAVAQAVRELRQAYPKSSYNCMIQSEDQLIALCAAGREKTSPRIVEIYDEYGRGEQAADYRVMRYRELRD
;
A
#
# COMPACT_ATOMS: atom_id res chain seq x y z
N ASP A 1 12.50 -7.41 20.57
CA ASP A 1 11.32 -6.61 20.91
C ASP A 1 10.22 -7.56 21.35
N SER A 2 9.79 -7.47 22.61
CA SER A 2 8.85 -8.41 23.25
C SER A 2 7.52 -8.55 22.49
N THR A 3 7.07 -7.51 21.82
CA THR A 3 5.83 -7.55 21.01
C THR A 3 6.01 -8.43 19.77
N PHE A 4 7.16 -8.33 19.11
CA PHE A 4 7.45 -9.15 17.94
C PHE A 4 7.59 -10.64 18.34
N GLU A 5 8.29 -10.93 19.43
CA GLU A 5 8.46 -12.28 19.95
C GLU A 5 7.10 -12.90 20.33
N ALA A 6 6.25 -12.16 21.04
CA ALA A 6 4.92 -12.63 21.42
C ALA A 6 4.03 -12.94 20.20
N LEU A 7 4.11 -12.13 19.14
CA LEU A 7 3.34 -12.35 17.90
C LEU A 7 3.93 -13.47 17.04
N ALA A 8 5.24 -13.70 17.10
CA ALA A 8 5.90 -14.78 16.35
C ALA A 8 5.57 -16.16 16.93
N ASP A 9 5.26 -16.23 18.22
CA ASP A 9 4.88 -17.49 18.91
C ASP A 9 3.40 -17.87 18.69
N GLU A 10 2.56 -16.96 18.16
CA GLU A 10 1.17 -17.26 17.88
C GLU A 10 1.03 -18.11 16.61
N PRO A 11 0.30 -19.26 16.68
CA PRO A 11 0.10 -20.10 15.51
C PRO A 11 -0.71 -19.36 14.45
N SER A 12 -0.05 -18.99 13.35
CA SER A 12 -0.71 -18.31 12.22
C SER A 12 -0.25 -18.90 10.89
N ARG A 13 -1.14 -18.90 9.89
CA ARG A 13 -0.81 -19.31 8.52
C ARG A 13 -0.14 -18.22 7.71
N GLY A 14 -0.19 -16.99 8.19
CA GLY A 14 0.45 -15.85 7.55
C GLY A 14 0.29 -14.57 8.36
N ALA A 15 1.20 -13.63 8.17
CA ALA A 15 1.15 -12.31 8.78
C ALA A 15 1.64 -11.24 7.80
N ILE A 16 1.03 -10.07 7.86
CA ILE A 16 1.47 -8.89 7.15
C ILE A 16 2.11 -7.90 8.13
N TRP A 17 3.32 -7.48 7.83
CA TRP A 17 4.05 -6.48 8.60
C TRP A 17 4.30 -5.25 7.74
N HIS A 18 4.13 -4.06 8.31
CA HIS A 18 4.39 -2.82 7.62
C HIS A 18 5.31 -1.91 8.43
N LEU A 19 6.43 -1.54 7.83
CA LEU A 19 7.34 -0.51 8.33
C LEU A 19 7.19 0.73 7.45
N ARG A 20 6.91 1.88 8.07
CA ARG A 20 6.65 3.12 7.36
C ARG A 20 7.79 4.11 7.53
N LEU A 21 8.33 4.55 6.41
CA LEU A 21 9.02 5.84 6.32
C LEU A 21 7.97 6.87 5.86
N ALA A 22 7.63 7.81 6.74
CA ALA A 22 6.60 8.81 6.43
C ALA A 22 6.99 9.63 5.21
N SER A 23 6.15 9.61 4.17
CA SER A 23 6.24 10.58 3.09
C SER A 23 5.90 11.98 3.61
N SER A 24 6.60 13.01 3.09
CA SER A 24 6.36 14.39 3.42
C SER A 24 4.89 14.77 3.18
N ASN A 25 4.31 15.52 4.13
CA ASN A 25 2.98 16.13 4.06
C ASN A 25 1.76 15.25 4.37
N LEU A 26 1.91 13.98 4.77
CA LEU A 26 0.80 13.22 5.32
C LEU A 26 0.88 13.21 6.85
N PRO A 27 -0.23 13.48 7.57
CA PRO A 27 -0.21 13.49 9.02
C PRO A 27 0.11 12.11 9.59
N LEU A 28 0.97 12.12 10.63
CA LEU A 28 1.31 10.93 11.42
C LEU A 28 0.21 10.69 12.45
N ILE A 29 -0.93 10.20 12.00
CA ILE A 29 -2.09 9.87 12.82
C ILE A 29 -2.35 8.37 12.79
N MET A 30 -3.04 7.87 13.80
CA MET A 30 -3.35 6.43 13.92
C MET A 30 -4.14 5.92 12.72
N GLU A 31 -5.07 6.71 12.19
CA GLU A 31 -5.91 6.38 11.05
C GLU A 31 -5.12 6.18 9.73
N ASN A 32 -3.87 6.61 9.69
CA ASN A 32 -3.00 6.41 8.52
C ASN A 32 -1.96 5.30 8.72
N GLN A 33 -2.05 4.57 9.81
CA GLN A 33 -1.17 3.41 10.04
C GLN A 33 -1.69 2.18 9.29
N HIS A 34 -0.77 1.38 8.81
CA HIS A 34 -1.07 0.08 8.20
C HIS A 34 -0.88 -1.05 9.22
N PRO A 35 -1.58 -2.18 9.04
CA PRO A 35 -2.54 -2.46 7.97
C PRO A 35 -3.87 -1.74 8.18
N PHE A 36 -4.52 -1.33 7.08
CA PHE A 36 -5.95 -1.03 7.13
C PHE A 36 -6.74 -2.32 7.22
N TYR A 37 -7.88 -2.30 7.89
CA TYR A 37 -8.74 -3.46 8.02
C TYR A 37 -10.20 -3.11 7.75
N ALA A 38 -10.80 -3.81 6.77
CA ALA A 38 -12.22 -3.69 6.46
C ALA A 38 -12.72 -4.98 5.78
N ASN A 39 -13.96 -5.37 6.02
CA ASN A 39 -14.63 -6.51 5.39
C ASN A 39 -13.82 -7.83 5.44
N GLY A 40 -13.11 -8.09 6.54
CA GLY A 40 -12.30 -9.30 6.68
C GLY A 40 -10.96 -9.25 5.93
N LEU A 41 -10.59 -8.10 5.38
CA LEU A 41 -9.36 -7.89 4.62
C LEU A 41 -8.38 -7.00 5.37
N SER A 42 -7.11 -7.42 5.41
CA SER A 42 -5.99 -6.58 5.86
C SER A 42 -5.22 -6.06 4.66
N PHE A 43 -4.93 -4.77 4.61
CA PHE A 43 -4.30 -4.12 3.46
C PHE A 43 -3.12 -3.25 3.88
N ILE A 44 -2.00 -3.40 3.18
CA ILE A 44 -0.84 -2.51 3.27
C ILE A 44 -0.46 -2.00 1.88
N HIS A 45 0.04 -0.77 1.83
CA HIS A 45 0.49 -0.13 0.61
C HIS A 45 1.82 0.58 0.85
N ASN A 46 2.78 0.32 -0.01
CA ASN A 46 4.05 1.03 -0.06
C ASN A 46 4.14 1.83 -1.35
N GLY A 47 3.74 3.08 -1.28
CA GLY A 47 3.71 3.95 -2.43
C GLY A 47 3.16 5.34 -2.10
N ASP A 48 3.00 6.12 -3.16
CA ASP A 48 2.41 7.46 -3.15
C ASP A 48 1.57 7.61 -4.41
N ILE A 49 0.31 8.00 -4.25
CA ILE A 49 -0.60 8.22 -5.36
C ILE A 49 -0.79 9.70 -5.57
N SER A 50 -0.06 10.25 -6.54
CA SER A 50 -0.03 11.67 -6.84
C SER A 50 -0.16 11.95 -8.34
N ASP A 51 -0.72 13.12 -8.65
CA ASP A 51 -0.83 13.61 -10.03
C ASP A 51 0.53 14.03 -10.62
N ALA A 52 0.52 14.49 -11.87
CA ALA A 52 1.72 14.96 -12.58
C ALA A 52 2.40 16.16 -11.90
N ASN A 53 1.68 16.92 -11.09
CA ASN A 53 2.16 18.06 -10.32
C ASN A 53 2.61 17.68 -8.90
N GLY A 54 2.60 16.39 -8.56
CA GLY A 54 2.97 15.89 -7.23
C GLY A 54 1.90 16.08 -6.17
N ARG A 55 0.65 16.43 -6.55
CA ARG A 55 -0.45 16.55 -5.58
C ARG A 55 -1.04 15.17 -5.29
N ASN A 56 -1.04 14.80 -4.02
CA ASN A 56 -1.57 13.53 -3.57
C ASN A 56 -3.09 13.45 -3.82
N ILE A 57 -3.59 12.25 -4.16
CA ILE A 57 -5.00 11.96 -4.43
C ILE A 57 -5.92 12.40 -3.29
N VAL A 58 -5.47 12.34 -2.04
CA VAL A 58 -6.24 12.80 -0.87
C VAL A 58 -6.62 14.28 -0.97
N THR A 59 -5.76 15.11 -1.58
CA THR A 59 -6.02 16.54 -1.79
C THR A 59 -6.87 16.80 -3.03
N ASN A 60 -6.97 15.84 -3.91
CA ASN A 60 -7.81 15.88 -5.09
C ASN A 60 -9.21 15.34 -4.78
N ARG A 61 -10.05 16.19 -4.16
CA ARG A 61 -11.43 15.84 -3.76
C ARG A 61 -12.35 15.41 -4.91
N SER A 62 -11.88 15.49 -6.15
CA SER A 62 -12.66 15.10 -7.34
C SER A 62 -12.50 13.62 -7.69
N TYR A 63 -11.63 12.86 -7.01
CA TYR A 63 -11.55 11.42 -7.27
C TYR A 63 -12.82 10.72 -6.77
N PRO A 64 -13.54 10.04 -7.65
CA PRO A 64 -14.82 9.43 -7.31
C PRO A 64 -14.60 8.12 -6.54
N VAL A 65 -14.62 8.19 -5.23
CA VAL A 65 -14.68 7.02 -4.35
C VAL A 65 -15.96 7.08 -3.54
N ASN A 66 -16.62 5.95 -3.38
CA ASN A 66 -17.81 5.88 -2.54
C ASN A 66 -17.45 6.26 -1.09
N HIS A 67 -18.07 7.33 -0.59
CA HIS A 67 -17.72 7.90 0.71
C HIS A 67 -17.91 6.91 1.86
N SER A 68 -18.95 6.09 1.85
CA SER A 68 -19.20 5.10 2.90
C SER A 68 -18.16 3.97 2.87
N VAL A 69 -17.74 3.54 1.68
CA VAL A 69 -16.68 2.54 1.51
C VAL A 69 -15.33 3.12 1.96
N PHE A 70 -15.03 4.36 1.59
CA PHE A 70 -13.82 5.02 2.08
C PHE A 70 -13.80 5.14 3.61
N LEU A 71 -14.90 5.54 4.23
CA LEU A 71 -14.98 5.60 5.69
C LEU A 71 -14.79 4.23 6.36
N SER A 72 -15.25 3.14 5.74
CA SER A 72 -15.08 1.80 6.30
C SER A 72 -13.63 1.34 6.39
N THR A 73 -12.72 1.94 5.62
CA THR A 73 -11.28 1.65 5.73
C THR A 73 -10.65 2.18 7.02
N GLY A 74 -11.31 3.12 7.70
CA GLY A 74 -10.79 3.83 8.87
C GLY A 74 -9.65 4.81 8.58
N GLY A 75 -9.14 4.85 7.35
CA GLY A 75 -7.99 5.66 6.96
C GLY A 75 -8.34 7.02 6.36
N ARG A 76 -7.32 7.88 6.24
CA ARG A 76 -7.42 9.24 5.66
C ARG A 76 -6.27 9.54 4.69
N SER A 77 -5.68 8.49 4.12
CA SER A 77 -4.54 8.58 3.21
C SER A 77 -4.88 8.11 1.80
N ASP A 78 -3.96 8.32 0.88
CA ASP A 78 -4.01 7.74 -0.47
C ASP A 78 -4.09 6.21 -0.45
N SER A 79 -3.42 5.58 0.49
CA SER A 79 -3.52 4.13 0.71
C SER A 79 -4.94 3.69 1.09
N ALA A 80 -5.64 4.49 1.91
CA ALA A 80 -7.03 4.23 2.27
C ALA A 80 -7.98 4.40 1.06
N ILE A 81 -7.73 5.36 0.17
CA ILE A 81 -8.47 5.51 -1.09
C ILE A 81 -8.22 4.30 -1.98
N PHE A 82 -6.97 3.86 -2.13
CA PHE A 82 -6.66 2.67 -2.92
C PHE A 82 -7.39 1.43 -2.38
N PHE A 83 -7.38 1.23 -1.07
CA PHE A 83 -8.12 0.14 -0.44
C PHE A 83 -9.63 0.26 -0.67
N ALA A 84 -10.21 1.46 -0.55
CA ALA A 84 -11.61 1.68 -0.82
C ALA A 84 -12.00 1.32 -2.27
N VAL A 85 -11.17 1.66 -3.26
CA VAL A 85 -11.40 1.27 -4.66
C VAL A 85 -11.40 -0.25 -4.83
N ILE A 86 -10.49 -0.96 -4.16
CA ILE A 86 -10.50 -2.44 -4.15
C ILE A 86 -11.81 -2.97 -3.56
N LEU A 87 -12.25 -2.41 -2.42
CA LEU A 87 -13.50 -2.82 -1.76
C LEU A 87 -14.72 -2.56 -2.63
N GLU A 88 -14.74 -1.48 -3.42
CA GLU A 88 -15.82 -1.20 -4.38
C GLU A 88 -15.90 -2.28 -5.45
N TYR A 89 -14.77 -2.69 -6.04
CA TYR A 89 -14.74 -3.78 -7.04
C TYR A 89 -15.22 -5.11 -6.45
N ILE A 90 -14.83 -5.42 -5.21
CA ILE A 90 -15.36 -6.59 -4.50
C ILE A 90 -16.88 -6.47 -4.32
N GLY A 91 -17.37 -5.28 -3.97
CA GLY A 91 -18.80 -4.99 -3.88
C GLY A 91 -19.56 -5.16 -5.20
N PHE A 92 -18.90 -5.00 -6.34
CA PHE A 92 -19.43 -5.30 -7.68
C PHE A 92 -19.35 -6.78 -8.07
N GLY A 93 -18.82 -7.64 -7.20
CA GLY A 93 -18.77 -9.10 -7.40
C GLY A 93 -17.46 -9.61 -8.02
N PHE A 94 -16.41 -8.80 -8.12
CA PHE A 94 -15.09 -9.25 -8.54
C PHE A 94 -14.43 -10.11 -7.44
N SER A 95 -13.64 -11.10 -7.86
CA SER A 95 -12.74 -11.81 -6.93
C SER A 95 -11.66 -10.87 -6.38
N LEU A 96 -11.00 -11.26 -5.30
CA LEU A 96 -10.01 -10.38 -4.65
C LEU A 96 -8.87 -9.98 -5.58
N ASP A 97 -8.33 -10.92 -6.34
CA ASP A 97 -7.24 -10.69 -7.31
C ASP A 97 -7.70 -9.82 -8.49
N GLU A 98 -8.90 -10.05 -9.01
CA GLU A 98 -9.51 -9.22 -10.04
C GLU A 98 -9.75 -7.79 -9.54
N ALA A 99 -10.29 -7.64 -8.32
CA ALA A 99 -10.56 -6.34 -7.70
C ALA A 99 -9.26 -5.52 -7.54
N VAL A 100 -8.18 -6.15 -7.05
CA VAL A 100 -6.86 -5.51 -6.95
C VAL A 100 -6.36 -5.07 -8.33
N ALA A 101 -6.45 -5.95 -9.33
CA ALA A 101 -6.03 -5.63 -10.70
C ALA A 101 -6.84 -4.49 -11.32
N GLN A 102 -8.15 -4.46 -11.13
CA GLN A 102 -9.02 -3.40 -11.64
C GLN A 102 -8.74 -2.06 -10.96
N ALA A 103 -8.63 -2.06 -9.64
CA ALA A 103 -8.29 -0.85 -8.87
C ALA A 103 -6.98 -0.21 -9.37
N VAL A 104 -5.95 -1.02 -9.61
CA VAL A 104 -4.67 -0.52 -10.15
C VAL A 104 -4.83 0.01 -11.58
N ARG A 105 -5.58 -0.68 -12.44
CA ARG A 105 -5.82 -0.19 -13.82
C ARG A 105 -6.53 1.15 -13.81
N GLU A 106 -7.57 1.30 -12.99
CA GLU A 106 -8.34 2.54 -12.87
C GLU A 106 -7.47 3.68 -12.34
N LEU A 107 -6.83 3.46 -11.20
CA LEU A 107 -5.97 4.48 -10.58
C LEU A 107 -4.81 4.90 -11.49
N ARG A 108 -4.23 3.97 -12.25
CA ARG A 108 -3.18 4.28 -13.23
C ARG A 108 -3.63 5.16 -14.38
N GLN A 109 -4.89 5.16 -14.75
CA GLN A 109 -5.40 6.08 -15.79
C GLN A 109 -5.29 7.54 -15.32
N ALA A 110 -5.61 7.81 -14.06
CA ALA A 110 -5.54 9.15 -13.48
C ALA A 110 -4.15 9.49 -12.92
N TYR A 111 -3.42 8.49 -12.40
CA TYR A 111 -2.16 8.64 -11.69
C TYR A 111 -1.08 7.67 -12.21
N PRO A 112 -0.66 7.79 -13.49
CA PRO A 112 0.18 6.80 -14.17
C PRO A 112 1.60 6.67 -13.59
N LYS A 113 2.10 7.71 -12.92
CA LYS A 113 3.45 7.73 -12.33
C LYS A 113 3.49 7.34 -10.85
N SER A 114 2.38 6.87 -10.31
CA SER A 114 2.27 6.47 -8.91
C SER A 114 2.79 5.06 -8.69
N SER A 115 3.06 4.71 -7.43
CA SER A 115 3.45 3.37 -7.01
C SER A 115 2.28 2.71 -6.29
N TYR A 116 1.96 1.48 -6.68
CA TYR A 116 0.84 0.69 -6.18
C TYR A 116 1.30 -0.64 -5.56
N ASN A 117 2.54 -0.69 -5.05
CA ASN A 117 3.03 -1.87 -4.37
C ASN A 117 2.21 -2.13 -3.11
N CYS A 118 1.54 -3.25 -3.04
CA CYS A 118 0.66 -3.54 -1.92
C CYS A 118 0.65 -5.03 -1.57
N MET A 119 0.21 -5.33 -0.37
CA MET A 119 -0.24 -6.66 0.03
C MET A 119 -1.64 -6.56 0.58
N ILE A 120 -2.46 -7.54 0.27
CA ILE A 120 -3.81 -7.69 0.80
C ILE A 120 -4.03 -9.14 1.21
N GLN A 121 -4.60 -9.33 2.39
CA GLN A 121 -4.81 -10.64 2.98
C GLN A 121 -6.27 -10.80 3.39
N SER A 122 -6.86 -11.91 2.99
CA SER A 122 -8.11 -12.47 3.52
C SER A 122 -7.81 -13.63 4.46
N GLU A 123 -8.83 -14.34 4.90
CA GLU A 123 -8.69 -15.55 5.71
C GLU A 123 -7.91 -16.67 4.98
N ASP A 124 -8.09 -16.78 3.66
CA ASP A 124 -7.62 -17.90 2.84
C ASP A 124 -6.61 -17.49 1.76
N GLN A 125 -6.42 -16.19 1.52
CA GLN A 125 -5.63 -15.69 0.40
C GLN A 125 -4.73 -14.51 0.81
N LEU A 126 -3.48 -14.53 0.32
CA LEU A 126 -2.55 -13.40 0.38
C LEU A 126 -2.13 -13.02 -1.05
N ILE A 127 -2.38 -11.78 -1.42
CA ILE A 127 -1.93 -11.21 -2.70
C ILE A 127 -0.83 -10.19 -2.44
N ALA A 128 0.28 -10.34 -3.14
CA ALA A 128 1.37 -9.37 -3.18
C ALA A 128 1.49 -8.81 -4.60
N LEU A 129 1.30 -7.50 -4.74
CA LEU A 129 1.37 -6.79 -6.02
C LEU A 129 2.56 -5.84 -6.05
N CYS A 130 3.39 -5.97 -7.08
CA CYS A 130 4.44 -4.99 -7.40
C CYS A 130 4.06 -4.23 -8.67
N ALA A 131 3.69 -2.96 -8.51
CA ALA A 131 3.22 -2.11 -9.60
C ALA A 131 3.72 -0.68 -9.45
N ALA A 132 5.00 -0.45 -9.73
CA ALA A 132 5.60 0.86 -9.72
C ALA A 132 5.39 1.59 -11.05
N GLY A 133 4.99 2.87 -10.99
CA GLY A 133 4.81 3.73 -12.16
C GLY A 133 5.97 4.69 -12.43
N ARG A 134 6.95 4.79 -11.53
CA ARG A 134 8.13 5.66 -11.68
C ARG A 134 9.34 4.84 -12.05
N GLU A 135 10.06 5.28 -13.06
CA GLU A 135 11.30 4.64 -13.52
C GLU A 135 12.49 4.91 -12.60
N LYS A 136 12.51 6.08 -11.95
CA LYS A 136 13.63 6.51 -11.10
C LYS A 136 13.19 6.72 -9.65
N THR A 137 14.08 6.34 -8.74
CA THR A 137 13.94 6.66 -7.31
C THR A 137 14.07 8.17 -7.12
N SER A 138 13.24 8.75 -6.25
CA SER A 138 13.30 10.19 -5.99
C SER A 138 14.62 10.57 -5.30
N PRO A 139 15.19 11.78 -5.56
CA PRO A 139 16.41 12.23 -4.91
C PRO A 139 16.36 12.14 -3.38
N ARG A 140 15.21 12.44 -2.78
CA ARG A 140 15.03 12.37 -1.33
C ARG A 140 15.21 10.94 -0.79
N ILE A 141 14.77 9.93 -1.50
CA ILE A 141 14.98 8.53 -1.10
C ILE A 141 16.45 8.16 -1.24
N VAL A 142 17.11 8.61 -2.31
CA VAL A 142 18.55 8.39 -2.50
C VAL A 142 19.33 9.00 -1.33
N GLU A 143 19.06 10.26 -0.97
CA GLU A 143 19.68 10.94 0.18
C GLU A 143 19.50 10.14 1.48
N ILE A 144 18.28 9.66 1.77
CA ILE A 144 18.01 8.86 2.97
C ILE A 144 18.84 7.58 2.96
N TYR A 145 18.91 6.88 1.82
CA TYR A 145 19.71 5.67 1.72
C TYR A 145 21.21 5.95 1.89
N ASP A 146 21.69 7.07 1.36
CA ASP A 146 23.09 7.51 1.51
C ASP A 146 23.40 7.83 2.97
N GLU A 147 22.51 8.49 3.72
CA GLU A 147 22.68 8.77 5.16
C GLU A 147 22.86 7.48 5.97
N TYR A 148 22.30 6.35 5.53
CA TYR A 148 22.44 5.04 6.15
C TYR A 148 23.57 4.18 5.53
N GLY A 149 24.39 4.74 4.63
CA GLY A 149 25.47 4.02 3.95
C GLY A 149 24.97 2.95 2.97
N ARG A 150 23.77 3.12 2.41
CA ARG A 150 23.10 2.16 1.53
C ARG A 150 22.70 2.75 0.17
N GLY A 151 23.35 3.80 -0.30
CA GLY A 151 23.01 4.52 -1.52
C GLY A 151 22.82 3.63 -2.73
N GLU A 152 23.67 2.63 -2.93
CA GLU A 152 23.53 1.67 -4.04
C GLU A 152 22.21 0.90 -4.03
N GLN A 153 21.60 0.69 -2.86
CA GLN A 153 20.32 -0.02 -2.70
C GLN A 153 19.11 0.87 -2.99
N ALA A 154 19.29 2.18 -3.11
CA ALA A 154 18.20 3.11 -3.40
C ALA A 154 17.50 2.82 -4.74
N ALA A 155 18.22 2.23 -5.71
CA ALA A 155 17.65 1.81 -6.98
C ALA A 155 16.59 0.71 -6.81
N ASP A 156 16.75 -0.14 -5.81
CA ASP A 156 15.87 -1.27 -5.50
C ASP A 156 14.73 -0.92 -4.53
N TYR A 157 14.59 0.34 -4.15
CA TYR A 157 13.61 0.82 -3.16
C TYR A 157 12.18 0.33 -3.39
N ARG A 158 11.80 0.07 -4.65
CA ARG A 158 10.45 -0.37 -5.01
C ARG A 158 10.37 -1.82 -5.48
N VAL A 159 11.47 -2.54 -5.43
CA VAL A 159 11.51 -3.93 -5.86
C VAL A 159 10.92 -4.79 -4.76
N MET A 160 9.84 -5.52 -5.09
CA MET A 160 9.31 -6.54 -4.21
C MET A 160 10.13 -7.81 -4.38
N ARG A 161 10.55 -8.38 -3.26
CA ARG A 161 11.33 -9.63 -3.23
C ARG A 161 10.58 -10.66 -2.40
N TYR A 162 10.65 -11.91 -2.81
CA TYR A 162 10.11 -13.04 -2.06
C TYR A 162 11.16 -14.13 -1.93
N ARG A 163 10.98 -14.97 -0.93
CA ARG A 163 11.78 -16.17 -0.70
C ARG A 163 10.85 -17.31 -0.31
N GLU A 164 10.97 -18.42 -1.01
CA GLU A 164 10.37 -19.67 -0.58
C GLU A 164 11.24 -20.29 0.50
N LEU A 165 10.65 -20.57 1.64
CA LEU A 165 11.27 -21.37 2.68
C LEU A 165 10.90 -22.82 2.35
N ARG A 166 11.90 -23.63 2.01
CA ARG A 166 11.72 -25.08 1.87
C ARG A 166 11.89 -25.69 3.26
N ASP A 167 10.93 -26.53 3.64
CA ASP A 167 11.02 -27.33 4.84
C ASP A 167 12.20 -28.28 4.81
#